data_f80c99cd904ae6365e6132f15640467d
#
_entry.id   f80c99cd904ae6365e6132f15640467d
#
_cell.length_a   1.000
_cell.length_b   1.000
_cell.length_c   1.000
_cell.angle_alpha   90.00
_cell.angle_beta   90.00
_cell.angle_gamma   90.00
#
_symmetry.space_group_name_H-M   'P 1'
#
loop_
_entity.id
_entity.type
_entity.pdbx_description
1 polymer ?
#
loop_
_entity_poly.entity_id
_entity_poly.type
_entity_poly.pdbx_seq_one_letter_code
_entity_poly.pdbx_strand_id
1 'polypeptide(L)'
;MAQTNPNYATPSSVRSVTSYPARRGYKQAVDPALDHVVGVDDAIDIHCHAHEGQQDALGVAKLATKSGMKGILYKTIVGRKNPAGTVAGVRQALESWCAEKNLLPTHLWPGSSVTQGFLSKIEPAWSAKQLKAGVVGLWMPNNTSANTLSLVGGKPSAWDKNADPKAHTEPLPWDEALKYGHYLLDEKGRLQPEIEEIFRMAHDQNAAIFFGHPTKPEFHAMAEYSQKIGFKKGVVDHPFSPFVNLTIEEMKDAASAGLWLNFTFDELSPLLGIDPANMYKAIRSAGPEHCTLSSDAGEPLFPNSVESLRLLRGYMAAFGCTADEIYTMSTVNPAFIVGLELETKQRASAGR
;
A
#
# COMPACT_ATOMS: atom_id res chain seq x y z
N MET A 1 -25.70 -14.75 4.11
CA MET A 1 -24.54 -15.57 4.50
C MET A 1 -23.31 -14.83 3.99
N ALA A 2 -22.45 -14.37 4.90
CA ALA A 2 -21.19 -13.75 4.50
C ALA A 2 -20.40 -14.75 3.63
N GLN A 3 -20.09 -14.39 2.39
CA GLN A 3 -19.20 -15.18 1.57
C GLN A 3 -17.85 -15.21 2.29
N THR A 4 -17.46 -16.38 2.78
CA THR A 4 -16.13 -16.58 3.34
C THR A 4 -15.12 -16.37 2.21
N ASN A 5 -14.31 -15.35 2.32
CA ASN A 5 -13.21 -15.13 1.38
C ASN A 5 -12.28 -16.36 1.42
N PRO A 6 -12.08 -17.08 0.31
CA PRO A 6 -11.27 -18.30 0.29
C PRO A 6 -9.79 -18.04 0.60
N ASN A 7 -9.36 -16.77 0.60
CA ASN A 7 -8.00 -16.38 0.92
C ASN A 7 -7.76 -16.19 2.43
N TYR A 8 -8.80 -16.15 3.24
CA TYR A 8 -8.63 -16.06 4.68
C TYR A 8 -8.03 -17.34 5.26
N ALA A 9 -7.12 -17.16 6.20
CA ALA A 9 -6.63 -18.26 6.99
C ALA A 9 -7.80 -18.86 7.80
N THR A 10 -8.07 -20.14 7.62
CA THR A 10 -9.06 -20.87 8.40
C THR A 10 -8.37 -21.68 9.51
N PRO A 11 -9.07 -22.06 10.58
CA PRO A 11 -8.50 -22.97 11.59
C PRO A 11 -7.92 -24.25 10.97
N SER A 12 -8.41 -24.66 9.81
CA SER A 12 -7.87 -25.80 9.07
C SER A 12 -6.62 -25.47 8.27
N SER A 13 -6.41 -24.24 7.82
CA SER A 13 -5.17 -23.82 7.14
C SER A 13 -4.02 -23.62 8.11
N VAL A 14 -4.32 -23.33 9.38
CA VAL A 14 -3.32 -23.16 10.46
C VAL A 14 -2.90 -24.51 11.06
N ARG A 15 -3.54 -25.62 10.68
CA ARG A 15 -3.42 -26.94 11.34
C ARG A 15 -2.04 -27.54 11.37
N SER A 16 -1.19 -27.15 10.52
CA SER A 16 0.13 -27.73 10.51
C SER A 16 1.14 -26.70 10.07
N VAL A 17 1.72 -26.09 11.06
CA VAL A 17 2.95 -25.33 10.88
C VAL A 17 4.01 -26.14 10.15
N THR A 18 3.87 -27.47 10.10
CA THR A 18 4.73 -28.38 9.31
C THR A 18 4.31 -28.50 7.86
N SER A 19 3.14 -28.02 7.46
CA SER A 19 2.66 -28.03 6.07
C SER A 19 3.15 -26.84 5.25
N TYR A 20 3.71 -25.81 5.89
CA TYR A 20 4.31 -24.69 5.17
C TYR A 20 5.67 -25.11 4.56
N PRO A 21 5.84 -25.04 3.23
CA PRO A 21 7.04 -25.52 2.55
C PRO A 21 8.34 -24.96 3.12
N ALA A 22 8.32 -23.69 3.54
CA ALA A 22 9.46 -23.00 4.09
C ALA A 22 9.99 -23.58 5.41
N ARG A 23 9.17 -24.29 6.18
CA ARG A 23 9.63 -24.89 7.44
C ARG A 23 10.59 -26.04 7.29
N ARG A 24 10.63 -26.69 6.15
CA ARG A 24 11.51 -27.85 5.93
C ARG A 24 12.99 -27.50 5.81
N GLY A 25 13.31 -26.23 5.62
CA GLY A 25 14.70 -25.77 5.53
C GLY A 25 15.02 -24.50 6.30
N TYR A 26 14.01 -23.87 6.89
CA TYR A 26 14.18 -22.62 7.59
C TYR A 26 14.81 -22.84 8.97
N LYS A 27 16.07 -22.44 9.10
CA LYS A 27 16.83 -22.58 10.36
C LYS A 27 16.56 -21.48 11.38
N GLN A 28 15.50 -20.69 11.20
CA GLN A 28 15.11 -19.55 12.01
C GLN A 28 15.87 -18.24 11.69
N ALA A 29 15.31 -17.16 12.22
CA ALA A 29 15.81 -15.80 12.06
C ALA A 29 17.19 -15.52 12.70
N VAL A 30 17.80 -16.52 13.28
CA VAL A 30 19.16 -16.47 13.82
C VAL A 30 20.23 -16.98 12.83
N ASP A 31 19.83 -17.36 11.61
CA ASP A 31 20.80 -17.69 10.57
C ASP A 31 21.39 -16.39 10.02
N PRO A 32 22.69 -16.10 10.22
CA PRO A 32 23.30 -14.87 9.73
C PRO A 32 23.17 -14.67 8.22
N ALA A 33 22.99 -15.74 7.44
CA ALA A 33 22.76 -15.66 6.02
C ALA A 33 21.42 -15.04 5.66
N LEU A 34 20.47 -14.95 6.60
CA LEU A 34 19.13 -14.38 6.42
C LEU A 34 18.98 -12.99 7.04
N ASP A 35 19.93 -12.50 7.83
CA ASP A 35 19.82 -11.22 8.54
C ASP A 35 19.49 -10.07 7.59
N HIS A 36 20.11 -10.01 6.42
CA HIS A 36 19.87 -8.99 5.42
C HIS A 36 18.52 -9.15 4.71
N VAL A 37 17.90 -10.34 4.75
CA VAL A 37 16.58 -10.61 4.16
C VAL A 37 15.47 -10.22 5.12
N VAL A 38 15.65 -10.51 6.41
CA VAL A 38 14.66 -10.19 7.45
C VAL A 38 14.82 -8.78 8.00
N GLY A 39 15.91 -8.08 7.70
CA GLY A 39 16.09 -6.66 7.96
C GLY A 39 15.23 -5.79 7.03
N VAL A 40 15.32 -4.49 7.20
CA VAL A 40 14.65 -3.49 6.34
C VAL A 40 15.64 -2.54 5.66
N ASP A 41 16.92 -2.90 5.69
CA ASP A 41 17.95 -2.12 5.03
C ASP A 41 17.61 -1.91 3.56
N ASP A 42 17.81 -0.69 3.09
CA ASP A 42 17.48 -0.24 1.75
C ASP A 42 15.97 -0.31 1.38
N ALA A 43 15.08 -0.79 2.26
CA ALA A 43 13.66 -0.91 1.94
C ALA A 43 12.98 0.46 1.78
N ILE A 44 11.95 0.49 0.95
CA ILE A 44 11.07 1.64 0.75
C ILE A 44 9.65 1.18 1.03
N ASP A 45 9.02 1.76 2.04
CA ASP A 45 7.61 1.55 2.33
C ASP A 45 6.77 2.54 1.53
N ILE A 46 6.00 2.05 0.57
CA ILE A 46 5.15 2.90 -0.28
C ILE A 46 3.71 3.02 0.20
N HIS A 47 3.40 2.46 1.39
CA HIS A 47 2.07 2.53 1.97
C HIS A 47 2.16 2.64 3.50
N CYS A 48 2.36 3.87 3.99
CA CYS A 48 2.51 4.16 5.40
C CYS A 48 1.47 5.17 5.86
N HIS A 49 0.86 4.92 7.02
CA HIS A 49 -0.05 5.84 7.68
C HIS A 49 0.62 6.49 8.88
N ALA A 50 0.50 7.80 9.00
CA ALA A 50 1.07 8.55 10.12
C ALA A 50 0.19 9.75 10.44
N HIS A 51 -0.90 9.52 11.14
CA HIS A 51 -1.81 10.57 11.58
C HIS A 51 -2.26 10.36 13.02
N GLU A 52 -3.02 11.33 13.53
CA GLU A 52 -3.46 11.37 14.92
C GLU A 52 -4.17 10.06 15.33
N GLY A 53 -3.77 9.48 16.44
CA GLY A 53 -4.27 8.21 16.93
C GLY A 53 -3.56 6.96 16.40
N GLN A 54 -2.61 7.13 15.51
CA GLN A 54 -1.78 6.04 14.94
C GLN A 54 -0.31 6.24 15.35
N GLN A 55 0.60 6.17 14.38
CA GLN A 55 2.02 6.40 14.64
C GLN A 55 2.42 7.85 14.30
N ASP A 56 3.34 8.41 15.08
CA ASP A 56 3.92 9.72 14.81
C ASP A 56 4.85 9.68 13.58
N ALA A 57 4.64 10.61 12.63
CA ALA A 57 5.37 10.64 11.38
C ALA A 57 6.88 10.85 11.57
N LEU A 58 7.30 11.72 12.48
CA LEU A 58 8.73 11.94 12.77
C LEU A 58 9.32 10.76 13.52
N GLY A 59 8.55 10.16 14.43
CA GLY A 59 8.96 8.96 15.18
C GLY A 59 9.25 7.78 14.26
N VAL A 60 8.34 7.48 13.32
CA VAL A 60 8.55 6.39 12.36
C VAL A 60 9.68 6.71 11.37
N ALA A 61 9.83 7.96 10.93
CA ALA A 61 10.95 8.38 10.09
C ALA A 61 12.30 8.20 10.77
N LYS A 62 12.41 8.55 12.06
CA LYS A 62 13.62 8.31 12.87
C LYS A 62 13.92 6.83 13.02
N LEU A 63 12.88 6.02 13.23
CA LEU A 63 13.03 4.58 13.34
C LEU A 63 13.51 3.97 12.01
N ALA A 64 12.88 4.35 10.90
CA ALA A 64 13.27 3.95 9.55
C ALA A 64 14.73 4.31 9.24
N THR A 65 15.14 5.54 9.58
CA THR A 65 16.54 5.98 9.44
C THR A 65 17.51 5.09 10.23
N LYS A 66 17.19 4.81 11.50
CA LYS A 66 18.02 3.92 12.33
C LYS A 66 18.10 2.49 11.80
N SER A 67 17.05 2.04 11.12
CA SER A 67 16.93 0.69 10.55
C SER A 67 17.47 0.61 9.12
N GLY A 68 18.10 1.65 8.60
CA GLY A 68 18.69 1.66 7.25
C GLY A 68 17.68 1.70 6.10
N MET A 69 16.42 2.00 6.37
CA MET A 69 15.42 2.12 5.30
C MET A 69 15.74 3.30 4.38
N LYS A 70 15.53 3.09 3.08
CA LYS A 70 15.79 4.09 2.07
C LYS A 70 14.68 5.13 1.99
N GLY A 71 13.42 4.74 2.23
CA GLY A 71 12.33 5.70 2.11
C GLY A 71 10.98 5.28 2.67
N ILE A 72 10.11 6.29 2.85
CA ILE A 72 8.71 6.14 3.25
C ILE A 72 7.85 7.06 2.38
N LEU A 73 6.85 6.50 1.73
CA LEU A 73 5.74 7.25 1.14
C LEU A 73 4.56 7.26 2.11
N TYR A 74 4.26 8.42 2.66
CA TYR A 74 3.11 8.59 3.53
C TYR A 74 1.82 8.67 2.71
N LYS A 75 1.02 7.61 2.71
CA LYS A 75 -0.33 7.61 2.12
C LYS A 75 -1.22 8.62 2.82
N THR A 76 -1.22 8.59 4.16
CA THR A 76 -1.91 9.57 4.98
C THR A 76 -1.00 10.11 6.07
N ILE A 77 -1.09 11.40 6.29
CA ILE A 77 -0.33 12.10 7.32
C ILE A 77 -1.23 13.17 7.97
N VAL A 78 -0.91 13.56 9.18
CA VAL A 78 -1.56 14.72 9.83
C VAL A 78 -1.51 15.93 8.88
N GLY A 79 -2.62 16.65 8.76
CA GLY A 79 -2.68 17.78 7.84
C GLY A 79 -3.08 17.43 6.40
N ARG A 80 -4.01 16.51 6.22
CA ARG A 80 -4.54 16.01 4.94
C ARG A 80 -4.78 17.07 3.86
N LYS A 81 -5.03 18.34 4.23
CA LYS A 81 -5.22 19.46 3.29
C LYS A 81 -3.92 19.95 2.66
N ASN A 82 -2.78 19.63 3.27
CA ASN A 82 -1.45 20.00 2.79
C ASN A 82 -0.40 18.91 3.09
N PRO A 83 -0.54 17.71 2.54
CA PRO A 83 0.37 16.60 2.84
C PRO A 83 1.82 16.93 2.48
N ALA A 84 2.06 17.60 1.35
CA ALA A 84 3.40 18.01 0.92
C ALA A 84 4.08 18.94 1.94
N GLY A 85 3.36 19.94 2.43
CA GLY A 85 3.89 20.86 3.45
C GLY A 85 4.16 20.16 4.79
N THR A 86 3.28 19.24 5.18
CA THR A 86 3.47 18.45 6.41
C THR A 86 4.71 17.55 6.30
N VAL A 87 4.86 16.83 5.18
CA VAL A 87 6.05 15.97 4.95
C VAL A 87 7.33 16.81 4.88
N ALA A 88 7.29 18.02 4.29
CA ALA A 88 8.43 18.93 4.27
C ALA A 88 8.87 19.32 5.70
N GLY A 89 7.93 19.60 6.60
CA GLY A 89 8.21 19.87 8.02
C GLY A 89 8.82 18.66 8.74
N VAL A 90 8.28 17.46 8.50
CA VAL A 90 8.84 16.22 9.07
C VAL A 90 10.26 15.97 8.53
N ARG A 91 10.49 16.20 7.24
CA ARG A 91 11.83 16.07 6.61
C ARG A 91 12.84 17.00 7.26
N GLN A 92 12.51 18.28 7.41
CA GLN A 92 13.39 19.25 8.07
C GLN A 92 13.75 18.83 9.51
N ALA A 93 12.76 18.39 10.27
CA ALA A 93 12.99 17.91 11.63
C ALA A 93 13.84 16.63 11.67
N LEU A 94 13.64 15.71 10.71
CA LEU A 94 14.45 14.51 10.56
C LEU A 94 15.90 14.85 10.20
N GLU A 95 16.12 15.74 9.24
CA GLU A 95 17.46 16.19 8.81
C GLU A 95 18.24 16.81 9.97
N SER A 96 17.58 17.68 10.74
CA SER A 96 18.19 18.28 11.94
C SER A 96 18.60 17.21 12.97
N TRP A 97 17.71 16.26 13.24
CA TRP A 97 18.00 15.15 14.15
C TRP A 97 19.10 14.21 13.63
N CYS A 98 19.14 13.95 12.31
CA CYS A 98 20.18 13.12 11.68
C CYS A 98 21.55 13.79 11.75
N ALA A 99 21.62 15.12 11.55
CA ALA A 99 22.87 15.86 11.66
C ALA A 99 23.49 15.75 13.05
N GLU A 100 22.68 15.82 14.12
CA GLU A 100 23.13 15.61 15.50
C GLU A 100 23.66 14.19 15.77
N LYS A 101 23.23 13.20 15.00
CA LYS A 101 23.54 11.78 15.18
C LYS A 101 24.54 11.25 14.16
N ASN A 102 24.97 12.08 13.21
CA ASN A 102 25.79 11.68 12.06
C ASN A 102 25.18 10.51 11.26
N LEU A 103 23.86 10.60 10.99
CA LEU A 103 23.07 9.64 10.23
C LEU A 103 22.65 10.25 8.88
N LEU A 104 22.45 9.39 7.88
CA LEU A 104 21.81 9.79 6.62
C LEU A 104 20.30 9.65 6.76
N PRO A 105 19.51 10.70 6.49
CA PRO A 105 18.07 10.62 6.65
C PRO A 105 17.43 9.73 5.61
N THR A 106 16.43 8.97 6.02
CA THR A 106 15.51 8.26 5.11
C THR A 106 14.76 9.25 4.23
N HIS A 107 14.52 8.92 2.96
CA HIS A 107 13.68 9.74 2.06
C HIS A 107 12.23 9.71 2.51
N LEU A 108 11.56 10.86 2.45
CA LEU A 108 10.15 10.97 2.79
C LEU A 108 9.37 11.56 1.61
N TRP A 109 8.30 10.90 1.19
CA TRP A 109 7.43 11.37 0.12
C TRP A 109 6.01 11.58 0.62
N PRO A 110 5.34 12.66 0.15
CA PRO A 110 3.93 12.86 0.40
C PRO A 110 3.08 12.08 -0.57
N GLY A 111 2.04 11.42 -0.06
CA GLY A 111 0.91 10.91 -0.80
C GLY A 111 -0.34 11.73 -0.54
N SER A 112 -1.36 11.59 -1.39
CA SER A 112 -2.64 12.27 -1.21
C SER A 112 -3.79 11.42 -1.72
N SER A 113 -4.97 11.52 -1.09
CA SER A 113 -6.20 11.03 -1.69
C SER A 113 -6.69 11.99 -2.77
N VAL A 114 -7.33 11.46 -3.81
CA VAL A 114 -8.06 12.26 -4.81
C VAL A 114 -9.33 12.88 -4.23
N THR A 115 -9.78 12.42 -3.06
CA THR A 115 -10.95 12.93 -2.34
C THR A 115 -10.54 13.77 -1.13
N GLN A 116 -11.35 14.78 -0.82
CA GLN A 116 -11.18 15.62 0.37
C GLN A 116 -12.01 15.13 1.57
N GLY A 117 -12.77 14.07 1.40
CA GLY A 117 -13.65 13.47 2.40
C GLY A 117 -14.92 12.91 1.78
N PHE A 118 -15.82 12.45 2.63
CA PHE A 118 -17.15 12.01 2.21
C PHE A 118 -17.94 13.17 1.58
N LEU A 119 -18.83 12.85 0.66
CA LEU A 119 -19.68 13.82 -0.06
C LEU A 119 -18.93 14.91 -0.84
N SER A 120 -17.59 14.93 -0.80
CA SER A 120 -16.82 15.79 -1.68
C SER A 120 -16.87 15.25 -3.12
N LYS A 121 -16.84 16.15 -4.10
CA LYS A 121 -16.63 15.73 -5.48
C LYS A 121 -15.15 15.34 -5.67
N ILE A 122 -14.91 14.40 -6.59
CA ILE A 122 -13.55 14.16 -7.09
C ILE A 122 -13.26 15.28 -8.10
N GLU A 123 -12.36 16.19 -7.73
CA GLU A 123 -12.01 17.35 -8.52
C GLU A 123 -10.58 17.23 -9.05
N PRO A 124 -10.36 17.16 -10.38
CA PRO A 124 -9.03 17.14 -10.97
C PRO A 124 -8.13 18.29 -10.49
N ALA A 125 -8.71 19.47 -10.27
CA ALA A 125 -7.99 20.65 -9.75
C ALA A 125 -7.35 20.39 -8.37
N TRP A 126 -7.98 19.57 -7.50
CA TRP A 126 -7.38 19.15 -6.24
C TRP A 126 -6.13 18.29 -6.47
N SER A 127 -6.24 17.26 -7.31
CA SER A 127 -5.11 16.38 -7.66
C SER A 127 -3.97 17.16 -8.34
N ALA A 128 -4.29 18.06 -9.27
CA ALA A 128 -3.31 18.94 -9.90
C ALA A 128 -2.54 19.79 -8.87
N LYS A 129 -3.25 20.36 -7.89
CA LYS A 129 -2.63 21.11 -6.79
C LYS A 129 -1.67 20.24 -5.98
N GLN A 130 -2.07 19.00 -5.65
CA GLN A 130 -1.24 18.10 -4.86
C GLN A 130 0.01 17.66 -5.63
N LEU A 131 -0.14 17.28 -6.89
CA LEU A 131 0.98 16.91 -7.77
C LEU A 131 1.96 18.06 -7.92
N LYS A 132 1.48 19.28 -8.18
CA LYS A 132 2.32 20.48 -8.25
C LYS A 132 3.07 20.77 -6.94
N ALA A 133 2.51 20.40 -5.80
CA ALA A 133 3.14 20.54 -4.49
C ALA A 133 4.19 19.44 -4.20
N GLY A 134 4.36 18.45 -5.09
CA GLY A 134 5.35 17.39 -4.95
C GLY A 134 4.82 16.07 -4.38
N VAL A 135 3.50 15.87 -4.40
CA VAL A 135 2.90 14.55 -4.13
C VAL A 135 3.31 13.59 -5.24
N VAL A 136 3.79 12.40 -4.86
CA VAL A 136 4.30 11.38 -5.79
C VAL A 136 3.34 10.21 -5.98
N GLY A 137 2.29 10.11 -5.16
CA GLY A 137 1.28 9.07 -5.23
C GLY A 137 -0.11 9.61 -4.91
N LEU A 138 -1.07 9.30 -5.77
CA LEU A 138 -2.49 9.62 -5.60
C LEU A 138 -3.27 8.35 -5.32
N TRP A 139 -4.04 8.34 -4.24
CA TRP A 139 -4.95 7.23 -3.89
C TRP A 139 -6.36 7.52 -4.37
N MET A 140 -6.91 6.60 -5.16
CA MET A 140 -8.34 6.55 -5.43
C MET A 140 -9.11 6.32 -4.11
N PRO A 141 -10.43 6.53 -4.07
CA PRO A 141 -11.19 6.45 -2.83
C PRO A 141 -10.96 5.14 -2.07
N ASN A 142 -10.61 5.25 -0.78
CA ASN A 142 -10.51 4.14 0.16
C ASN A 142 -11.75 4.11 1.05
N ASN A 143 -11.62 4.60 2.30
CA ASN A 143 -12.73 4.62 3.27
C ASN A 143 -13.93 5.45 2.78
N THR A 144 -13.73 6.33 1.81
CA THR A 144 -14.78 7.13 1.18
C THR A 144 -15.36 6.49 -0.07
N SER A 145 -14.93 5.29 -0.49
CA SER A 145 -15.52 4.60 -1.63
C SER A 145 -16.90 4.02 -1.29
N ALA A 146 -17.80 3.99 -2.25
CA ALA A 146 -19.08 3.32 -2.10
C ALA A 146 -18.89 1.83 -1.79
N ASN A 147 -17.85 1.20 -2.36
CA ASN A 147 -17.51 -0.18 -2.07
C ASN A 147 -17.20 -0.42 -0.57
N THR A 148 -16.33 0.41 0.03
CA THR A 148 -16.03 0.30 1.47
C THR A 148 -17.27 0.49 2.32
N LEU A 149 -18.09 1.50 2.00
CA LEU A 149 -19.32 1.77 2.72
C LEU A 149 -20.31 0.60 2.66
N SER A 150 -20.36 -0.10 1.52
CA SER A 150 -21.22 -1.28 1.37
C SER A 150 -20.71 -2.53 2.09
N LEU A 151 -19.40 -2.62 2.35
CA LEU A 151 -18.78 -3.79 2.98
C LEU A 151 -18.69 -3.69 4.50
N VAL A 152 -18.31 -2.53 5.01
CA VAL A 152 -18.04 -2.32 6.45
C VAL A 152 -18.80 -1.16 7.05
N GLY A 153 -19.53 -0.38 6.25
CA GLY A 153 -20.22 0.81 6.72
C GLY A 153 -19.31 2.03 6.74
N GLY A 154 -19.74 3.04 7.46
CA GLY A 154 -19.11 4.34 7.51
C GLY A 154 -20.06 5.39 6.92
N LYS A 155 -20.79 6.11 7.77
CA LYS A 155 -21.58 7.26 7.33
C LYS A 155 -20.69 8.49 7.26
N PRO A 156 -21.04 9.51 6.46
CA PRO A 156 -20.29 10.77 6.41
C PRO A 156 -20.05 11.39 7.79
N SER A 157 -21.00 11.21 8.71
CA SER A 157 -20.91 11.60 10.12
C SER A 157 -19.89 10.78 10.92
N ALA A 158 -19.39 9.68 10.37
CA ALA A 158 -18.45 8.79 11.03
C ALA A 158 -17.12 9.47 11.40
N TRP A 159 -16.79 10.55 10.74
CA TRP A 159 -15.62 11.39 11.03
C TRP A 159 -15.98 12.67 11.79
N ASP A 160 -17.25 12.86 12.11
CA ASP A 160 -17.68 13.89 13.05
C ASP A 160 -17.39 13.40 14.47
N LYS A 161 -16.77 14.25 15.29
CA LYS A 161 -16.51 13.96 16.71
C LYS A 161 -17.77 13.63 17.52
N ASN A 162 -18.94 13.97 16.99
CA ASN A 162 -20.25 13.70 17.58
C ASN A 162 -20.97 12.52 16.92
N ALA A 163 -20.32 11.79 16.00
CA ALA A 163 -20.95 10.67 15.32
C ALA A 163 -21.20 9.50 16.27
N ASP A 164 -22.35 8.82 16.10
CA ASP A 164 -22.63 7.59 16.80
C ASP A 164 -21.55 6.54 16.44
N PRO A 165 -20.78 6.03 17.43
CA PRO A 165 -19.75 4.99 17.17
C PRO A 165 -20.31 3.74 16.46
N LYS A 166 -21.58 3.42 16.66
CA LYS A 166 -22.25 2.30 15.97
C LYS A 166 -22.48 2.55 14.47
N ALA A 167 -22.46 3.81 14.03
CA ALA A 167 -22.62 4.15 12.61
C ALA A 167 -21.43 3.71 11.74
N HIS A 168 -20.31 3.29 12.35
CA HIS A 168 -19.09 2.90 11.66
C HIS A 168 -19.02 1.43 11.26
N THR A 169 -19.87 0.57 11.82
CA THR A 169 -19.69 -0.88 11.76
C THR A 169 -20.77 -1.60 10.95
N GLU A 170 -21.79 -0.89 10.49
CA GLU A 170 -22.87 -1.52 9.73
C GLU A 170 -22.71 -1.25 8.23
N PRO A 171 -22.59 -2.32 7.41
CA PRO A 171 -22.61 -2.20 5.96
C PRO A 171 -23.85 -1.43 5.49
N LEU A 172 -23.66 -0.53 4.54
CA LEU A 172 -24.78 0.19 3.91
C LEU A 172 -25.33 -0.61 2.72
N PRO A 173 -26.65 -0.60 2.47
CA PRO A 173 -27.18 -1.02 1.19
C PRO A 173 -26.48 -0.26 0.04
N TRP A 174 -26.27 -0.93 -1.09
CA TRP A 174 -25.50 -0.37 -2.20
C TRP A 174 -26.00 0.99 -2.69
N ASP A 175 -27.32 1.15 -2.81
CA ASP A 175 -27.95 2.41 -3.22
C ASP A 175 -27.75 3.54 -2.21
N GLU A 176 -27.61 3.21 -0.93
CA GLU A 176 -27.25 4.17 0.12
C GLU A 176 -25.75 4.47 0.08
N ALA A 177 -24.92 3.45 -0.08
CA ALA A 177 -23.47 3.61 -0.21
C ALA A 177 -23.10 4.54 -1.39
N LEU A 178 -23.80 4.46 -2.51
CA LEU A 178 -23.64 5.36 -3.65
C LEU A 178 -24.00 6.83 -3.34
N LYS A 179 -24.90 7.09 -2.40
CA LYS A 179 -25.27 8.46 -2.02
C LYS A 179 -24.19 9.15 -1.18
N TYR A 180 -23.42 8.38 -0.43
CA TYR A 180 -22.45 8.90 0.53
C TYR A 180 -21.00 8.67 0.11
N GLY A 181 -20.74 7.62 -0.66
CA GLY A 181 -19.42 7.23 -1.11
C GLY A 181 -19.14 7.64 -2.55
N HIS A 182 -17.88 7.51 -2.91
CA HIS A 182 -17.43 7.75 -4.28
C HIS A 182 -17.51 6.48 -5.10
N TYR A 183 -17.97 6.63 -6.32
CA TYR A 183 -17.98 5.58 -7.34
C TYR A 183 -17.38 6.16 -8.63
N LEU A 184 -16.45 5.44 -9.24
CA LEU A 184 -15.60 6.00 -10.30
C LEU A 184 -16.19 5.86 -11.72
N LEU A 185 -17.26 5.07 -11.87
CA LEU A 185 -17.86 4.80 -13.19
C LEU A 185 -19.10 5.66 -13.44
N ASP A 186 -19.32 5.96 -14.72
CA ASP A 186 -20.56 6.54 -15.21
C ASP A 186 -21.67 5.47 -15.34
N GLU A 187 -22.87 5.89 -15.73
CA GLU A 187 -24.02 4.99 -15.94
C GLU A 187 -23.79 3.93 -17.05
N LYS A 188 -22.79 4.12 -17.88
CA LYS A 188 -22.40 3.18 -18.95
C LYS A 188 -21.24 2.27 -18.54
N GLY A 189 -20.83 2.30 -17.27
CA GLY A 189 -19.72 1.50 -16.74
C GLY A 189 -18.34 1.95 -17.20
N ARG A 190 -18.16 3.19 -17.65
CA ARG A 190 -16.88 3.77 -18.05
C ARG A 190 -16.35 4.67 -16.95
N LEU A 191 -15.03 4.85 -16.87
CA LEU A 191 -14.47 5.84 -15.97
C LEU A 191 -15.06 7.23 -16.23
N GLN A 192 -15.40 7.92 -15.14
CA GLN A 192 -15.83 9.31 -15.22
C GLN A 192 -14.71 10.18 -15.81
N PRO A 193 -15.01 11.21 -16.59
CA PRO A 193 -14.00 12.05 -17.24
C PRO A 193 -12.99 12.65 -16.28
N GLU A 194 -13.40 12.98 -15.06
CA GLU A 194 -12.56 13.51 -13.99
C GLU A 194 -11.49 12.50 -13.55
N ILE A 195 -11.84 11.22 -13.53
CA ILE A 195 -10.91 10.14 -13.20
C ILE A 195 -9.89 9.96 -14.33
N GLU A 196 -10.34 9.93 -15.57
CA GLU A 196 -9.44 9.89 -16.73
C GLU A 196 -8.47 11.06 -16.75
N GLU A 197 -8.92 12.27 -16.39
CA GLU A 197 -8.08 13.46 -16.30
C GLU A 197 -7.01 13.31 -15.23
N ILE A 198 -7.37 12.77 -14.05
CA ILE A 198 -6.42 12.51 -12.96
C ILE A 198 -5.35 11.51 -13.40
N PHE A 199 -5.72 10.45 -14.12
CA PHE A 199 -4.76 9.49 -14.67
C PHE A 199 -3.78 10.15 -15.64
N ARG A 200 -4.28 11.01 -16.54
CA ARG A 200 -3.41 11.75 -17.48
C ARG A 200 -2.43 12.67 -16.73
N MET A 201 -2.93 13.43 -15.75
CA MET A 201 -2.06 14.31 -14.95
C MET A 201 -1.00 13.53 -14.18
N ALA A 202 -1.33 12.40 -13.58
CA ALA A 202 -0.37 11.55 -12.88
C ALA A 202 0.67 10.97 -13.86
N HIS A 203 0.24 10.55 -15.06
CA HIS A 203 1.12 10.09 -16.12
C HIS A 203 2.12 11.18 -16.53
N ASP A 204 1.64 12.38 -16.82
CA ASP A 204 2.47 13.50 -17.29
C ASP A 204 3.47 13.97 -16.23
N GLN A 205 3.16 13.80 -14.94
CA GLN A 205 4.01 14.17 -13.82
C GLN A 205 4.79 12.98 -13.21
N ASN A 206 4.76 11.83 -13.87
CA ASN A 206 5.44 10.60 -13.43
C ASN A 206 5.08 10.18 -11.99
N ALA A 207 3.86 10.52 -11.54
CA ALA A 207 3.34 10.13 -10.24
C ALA A 207 2.59 8.78 -10.33
N ALA A 208 2.50 8.07 -9.20
CA ALA A 208 1.76 6.82 -9.12
C ALA A 208 0.26 7.05 -8.85
N ILE A 209 -0.57 6.12 -9.32
CA ILE A 209 -1.97 6.01 -8.91
C ILE A 209 -2.16 4.68 -8.20
N PHE A 210 -2.59 4.76 -6.96
CA PHE A 210 -3.00 3.63 -6.14
C PHE A 210 -4.51 3.46 -6.27
N PHE A 211 -4.96 2.26 -6.59
CA PHE A 211 -6.35 2.01 -6.99
C PHE A 211 -7.37 2.11 -5.84
N GLY A 212 -6.88 2.15 -4.59
CA GLY A 212 -7.75 2.30 -3.42
C GLY A 212 -8.63 1.07 -3.17
N HIS A 213 -9.89 1.31 -2.86
CA HIS A 213 -10.89 0.26 -2.58
C HIS A 213 -11.95 0.18 -3.68
N PRO A 214 -11.60 -0.23 -4.89
CA PRO A 214 -12.52 -0.29 -6.01
C PRO A 214 -13.47 -1.49 -5.91
N THR A 215 -14.63 -1.36 -6.51
CA THR A 215 -15.39 -2.55 -6.96
C THR A 215 -14.65 -3.24 -8.11
N LYS A 216 -15.01 -4.48 -8.42
CA LYS A 216 -14.44 -5.20 -9.57
C LYS A 216 -14.61 -4.43 -10.90
N PRO A 217 -15.79 -3.88 -11.22
CA PRO A 217 -15.94 -3.05 -12.43
C PRO A 217 -15.02 -1.83 -12.46
N GLU A 218 -14.88 -1.11 -11.34
CA GLU A 218 -13.96 0.03 -11.24
C GLU A 218 -12.51 -0.40 -11.44
N PHE A 219 -12.10 -1.51 -10.81
CA PHE A 219 -10.76 -2.07 -10.97
C PHE A 219 -10.46 -2.36 -12.45
N HIS A 220 -11.35 -3.08 -13.14
CA HIS A 220 -11.17 -3.40 -14.56
C HIS A 220 -11.11 -2.14 -15.43
N ALA A 221 -11.99 -1.16 -15.20
CA ALA A 221 -12.00 0.08 -15.95
C ALA A 221 -10.70 0.89 -15.75
N MET A 222 -10.16 0.96 -14.52
CA MET A 222 -8.88 1.62 -14.25
C MET A 222 -7.70 0.86 -14.88
N ALA A 223 -7.72 -0.47 -14.85
CA ALA A 223 -6.68 -1.31 -15.48
C ALA A 223 -6.67 -1.10 -17.00
N GLU A 224 -7.82 -1.18 -17.64
CA GLU A 224 -7.99 -0.95 -19.07
C GLU A 224 -7.55 0.47 -19.47
N TYR A 225 -7.95 1.47 -18.71
CA TYR A 225 -7.56 2.85 -18.99
C TYR A 225 -6.03 3.05 -18.81
N SER A 226 -5.44 2.45 -17.80
CA SER A 226 -3.97 2.47 -17.62
C SER A 226 -3.24 1.91 -18.84
N GLN A 227 -3.69 0.78 -19.36
CA GLN A 227 -3.14 0.19 -20.59
C GLN A 227 -3.33 1.11 -21.80
N LYS A 228 -4.54 1.65 -21.98
CA LYS A 228 -4.91 2.54 -23.08
C LYS A 228 -3.99 3.75 -23.21
N ILE A 229 -3.62 4.36 -22.08
CA ILE A 229 -2.74 5.55 -22.08
C ILE A 229 -1.27 5.23 -21.86
N GLY A 230 -0.90 3.94 -21.73
CA GLY A 230 0.47 3.52 -21.46
C GLY A 230 0.98 3.88 -20.05
N PHE A 231 0.07 4.05 -19.09
CA PHE A 231 0.40 4.39 -17.70
C PHE A 231 1.13 3.24 -17.01
N LYS A 232 2.32 3.49 -16.45
CA LYS A 232 3.21 2.47 -15.89
C LYS A 232 3.26 2.41 -14.37
N LYS A 233 2.57 3.31 -13.68
CA LYS A 233 2.60 3.42 -12.22
C LYS A 233 1.23 3.24 -11.58
N GLY A 234 0.39 2.36 -12.17
CA GLY A 234 -0.84 1.88 -11.56
C GLY A 234 -0.53 0.82 -10.50
N VAL A 235 -0.95 1.05 -9.26
CA VAL A 235 -0.68 0.19 -8.11
C VAL A 235 -1.97 -0.33 -7.52
N VAL A 236 -2.08 -1.63 -7.37
CA VAL A 236 -3.18 -2.32 -6.70
C VAL A 236 -2.75 -2.60 -5.28
N ASP A 237 -3.28 -1.84 -4.32
CA ASP A 237 -3.00 -2.01 -2.90
C ASP A 237 -3.69 -3.26 -2.34
N HIS A 238 -3.05 -3.93 -1.38
CA HIS A 238 -3.61 -5.01 -0.55
C HIS A 238 -4.62 -5.87 -1.32
N PRO A 239 -4.19 -6.54 -2.42
CA PRO A 239 -5.08 -7.15 -3.40
C PRO A 239 -5.97 -8.29 -2.85
N PHE A 240 -5.58 -8.90 -1.73
CA PHE A 240 -6.38 -9.90 -1.02
C PHE A 240 -7.40 -9.31 -0.06
N SER A 241 -7.28 -8.02 0.30
CA SER A 241 -8.20 -7.41 1.26
C SER A 241 -9.66 -7.51 0.77
N PRO A 242 -10.65 -7.55 1.67
CA PRO A 242 -12.05 -7.63 1.27
C PRO A 242 -12.51 -6.44 0.41
N PHE A 243 -11.77 -5.33 0.47
CA PHE A 243 -12.06 -4.13 -0.29
C PHE A 243 -11.65 -4.21 -1.77
N VAL A 244 -10.72 -5.08 -2.11
CA VAL A 244 -10.24 -5.31 -3.48
C VAL A 244 -10.55 -6.72 -3.94
N ASN A 245 -10.27 -7.70 -3.10
CA ASN A 245 -10.66 -9.10 -3.20
C ASN A 245 -10.33 -9.75 -4.56
N LEU A 246 -9.10 -9.58 -5.03
CA LEU A 246 -8.64 -10.25 -6.25
C LEU A 246 -8.33 -11.71 -5.98
N THR A 247 -8.65 -12.55 -6.93
CA THR A 247 -8.13 -13.92 -7.01
C THR A 247 -6.68 -13.90 -7.48
N ILE A 248 -5.93 -14.98 -7.25
CA ILE A 248 -4.54 -15.10 -7.72
C ILE A 248 -4.45 -14.98 -9.26
N GLU A 249 -5.44 -15.47 -9.98
CA GLU A 249 -5.48 -15.34 -11.44
C GLU A 249 -5.71 -13.89 -11.87
N GLU A 250 -6.65 -13.17 -11.24
CA GLU A 250 -6.85 -11.73 -11.49
C GLU A 250 -5.60 -10.90 -11.15
N MET A 251 -4.85 -11.28 -10.11
CA MET A 251 -3.57 -10.63 -9.78
C MET A 251 -2.52 -10.87 -10.86
N LYS A 252 -2.43 -12.09 -11.40
CA LYS A 252 -1.54 -12.43 -12.51
C LYS A 252 -1.92 -11.64 -13.76
N ASP A 253 -3.20 -11.54 -14.07
CA ASP A 253 -3.69 -10.76 -15.21
C ASP A 253 -3.38 -9.27 -15.02
N ALA A 254 -3.56 -8.73 -13.82
CA ALA A 254 -3.20 -7.35 -13.49
C ALA A 254 -1.69 -7.08 -13.69
N ALA A 255 -0.83 -7.99 -13.22
CA ALA A 255 0.62 -7.92 -13.42
C ALA A 255 0.98 -7.97 -14.91
N SER A 256 0.38 -8.89 -15.66
CA SER A 256 0.55 -9.02 -17.11
C SER A 256 0.08 -7.77 -17.87
N ALA A 257 -0.90 -7.05 -17.32
CA ALA A 257 -1.38 -5.78 -17.81
C ALA A 257 -0.45 -4.59 -17.48
N GLY A 258 0.63 -4.82 -16.73
CA GLY A 258 1.62 -3.82 -16.34
C GLY A 258 1.28 -3.06 -15.07
N LEU A 259 0.35 -3.55 -14.26
CA LEU A 259 0.05 -3.02 -12.93
C LEU A 259 1.00 -3.61 -11.89
N TRP A 260 1.21 -2.85 -10.83
CA TRP A 260 1.95 -3.28 -9.65
C TRP A 260 1.00 -3.84 -8.59
N LEU A 261 1.37 -4.97 -7.99
CA LEU A 261 0.64 -5.56 -6.85
C LEU A 261 1.38 -5.19 -5.56
N ASN A 262 0.76 -4.38 -4.74
CA ASN A 262 1.31 -3.95 -3.47
C ASN A 262 0.76 -4.82 -2.34
N PHE A 263 1.50 -5.86 -1.97
CA PHE A 263 1.18 -6.71 -0.83
C PHE A 263 1.56 -6.01 0.47
N THR A 264 0.68 -6.07 1.45
CA THR A 264 0.83 -5.31 2.68
C THR A 264 0.82 -6.21 3.92
N PHE A 265 1.44 -5.74 5.00
CA PHE A 265 1.46 -6.50 6.25
C PHE A 265 0.07 -6.60 6.89
N ASP A 266 -0.77 -5.60 6.73
CA ASP A 266 -2.12 -5.63 7.30
C ASP A 266 -2.96 -6.81 6.78
N GLU A 267 -2.72 -7.25 5.53
CA GLU A 267 -3.36 -8.44 4.97
C GLU A 267 -3.06 -9.71 5.79
N LEU A 268 -1.84 -9.81 6.35
CA LEU A 268 -1.43 -10.93 7.19
C LEU A 268 -1.81 -10.75 8.66
N SER A 269 -2.29 -9.57 9.02
CA SER A 269 -2.67 -9.24 10.40
C SER A 269 -3.91 -10.00 10.86
N PRO A 270 -4.18 -10.07 12.16
CA PRO A 270 -5.42 -10.65 12.68
C PRO A 270 -6.69 -9.96 12.19
N LEU A 271 -6.62 -8.72 11.65
CA LEU A 271 -7.78 -8.01 11.11
C LEU A 271 -8.26 -8.62 9.79
N LEU A 272 -7.33 -8.95 8.88
CA LEU A 272 -7.66 -9.50 7.58
C LEU A 272 -7.40 -11.00 7.50
N GLY A 273 -6.41 -11.52 8.21
CA GLY A 273 -6.18 -12.95 8.40
C GLY A 273 -5.86 -13.71 7.12
N ILE A 274 -5.24 -13.07 6.13
CA ILE A 274 -4.84 -13.74 4.89
C ILE A 274 -3.71 -14.73 5.20
N ASP A 275 -3.83 -15.94 4.64
CA ASP A 275 -2.77 -16.94 4.77
C ASP A 275 -1.50 -16.49 4.02
N PRO A 276 -0.34 -16.36 4.69
CA PRO A 276 0.92 -16.00 4.03
C PRO A 276 1.28 -16.92 2.87
N ALA A 277 0.87 -18.20 2.90
CA ALA A 277 1.07 -19.12 1.79
C ALA A 277 0.33 -18.68 0.51
N ASN A 278 -0.84 -18.06 0.64
CA ASN A 278 -1.57 -17.54 -0.52
C ASN A 278 -0.89 -16.29 -1.09
N MET A 279 -0.37 -15.40 -0.23
CA MET A 279 0.43 -14.26 -0.67
C MET A 279 1.69 -14.72 -1.44
N TYR A 280 2.41 -15.70 -0.90
CA TYR A 280 3.56 -16.30 -1.61
C TYR A 280 3.16 -16.88 -2.97
N LYS A 281 2.04 -17.62 -3.06
CA LYS A 281 1.54 -18.15 -4.34
C LYS A 281 1.20 -17.04 -5.34
N ALA A 282 0.59 -15.97 -4.88
CA ALA A 282 0.28 -14.81 -5.71
C ALA A 282 1.55 -14.17 -6.28
N ILE A 283 2.57 -13.95 -5.43
CA ILE A 283 3.88 -13.44 -5.86
C ILE A 283 4.52 -14.37 -6.90
N ARG A 284 4.46 -15.70 -6.70
CA ARG A 284 4.97 -16.66 -7.70
C ARG A 284 4.20 -16.61 -9.01
N SER A 285 2.89 -16.38 -8.96
CA SER A 285 2.02 -16.32 -10.14
C SER A 285 2.19 -15.03 -10.94
N ALA A 286 2.33 -13.89 -10.25
CA ALA A 286 2.46 -12.58 -10.85
C ALA A 286 3.88 -12.25 -11.32
N GLY A 287 4.89 -12.82 -10.65
CA GLY A 287 6.31 -12.48 -10.77
C GLY A 287 6.72 -11.39 -9.76
N PRO A 288 7.84 -11.61 -9.03
CA PRO A 288 8.34 -10.60 -8.07
C PRO A 288 8.62 -9.24 -8.68
N GLU A 289 8.92 -9.19 -9.97
CA GLU A 289 9.19 -7.99 -10.76
C GLU A 289 7.95 -7.08 -10.93
N HIS A 290 6.75 -7.58 -10.63
CA HIS A 290 5.49 -6.84 -10.65
C HIS A 290 4.89 -6.63 -9.24
N CYS A 291 5.61 -7.03 -8.21
CA CYS A 291 5.13 -6.98 -6.84
C CYS A 291 5.90 -5.96 -5.99
N THR A 292 5.24 -5.39 -5.00
CA THR A 292 5.87 -4.59 -3.93
C THR A 292 5.44 -5.12 -2.58
N LEU A 293 6.26 -4.88 -1.56
CA LEU A 293 5.97 -5.18 -0.16
C LEU A 293 5.93 -3.87 0.62
N SER A 294 4.83 -3.61 1.33
CA SER A 294 4.62 -2.41 2.13
C SER A 294 4.02 -2.73 3.49
N SER A 295 4.00 -1.77 4.39
CA SER A 295 3.47 -2.01 5.72
C SER A 295 1.94 -1.95 5.80
N ASP A 296 1.34 -0.95 5.19
CA ASP A 296 -0.03 -0.48 5.45
C ASP A 296 -0.31 -0.34 6.96
N ALA A 297 0.75 -0.03 7.71
CA ALA A 297 0.69 0.11 9.14
C ALA A 297 0.33 1.54 9.54
N GLY A 298 -0.31 1.63 10.69
CA GLY A 298 -0.76 2.87 11.28
C GLY A 298 -1.91 2.66 12.24
N GLU A 299 -2.64 1.55 12.12
CA GLU A 299 -3.66 1.19 13.08
C GLU A 299 -3.05 0.82 14.44
N PRO A 300 -3.67 1.21 15.57
CA PRO A 300 -3.12 0.96 16.92
C PRO A 300 -2.87 -0.51 17.25
N LEU A 301 -3.51 -1.43 16.52
CA LEU A 301 -3.36 -2.88 16.72
C LEU A 301 -2.14 -3.45 16.01
N PHE A 302 -1.47 -2.66 15.15
CA PHE A 302 -0.31 -3.12 14.39
C PHE A 302 1.00 -2.68 15.04
N PRO A 303 2.09 -3.41 14.80
CA PRO A 303 3.41 -2.84 14.97
C PRO A 303 3.57 -1.57 14.12
N ASN A 304 4.57 -0.74 14.44
CA ASN A 304 4.89 0.39 13.57
C ASN A 304 5.30 -0.07 12.16
N SER A 305 5.29 0.85 11.19
CA SER A 305 5.55 0.55 9.77
C SER A 305 6.86 -0.19 9.54
N VAL A 306 7.93 0.16 10.25
CA VAL A 306 9.25 -0.47 10.08
C VAL A 306 9.20 -1.94 10.49
N GLU A 307 8.58 -2.23 11.64
CA GLU A 307 8.46 -3.59 12.15
C GLU A 307 7.46 -4.42 11.33
N SER A 308 6.35 -3.82 10.90
CA SER A 308 5.37 -4.46 10.00
C SER A 308 6.00 -4.88 8.68
N LEU A 309 6.78 -4.00 8.05
CA LEU A 309 7.50 -4.33 6.82
C LEU A 309 8.56 -5.40 7.04
N ARG A 310 9.29 -5.34 8.16
CA ARG A 310 10.26 -6.37 8.54
C ARG A 310 9.61 -7.75 8.67
N LEU A 311 8.47 -7.81 9.35
CA LEU A 311 7.71 -9.06 9.52
C LEU A 311 7.21 -9.60 8.17
N LEU A 312 6.67 -8.75 7.30
CA LEU A 312 6.21 -9.15 5.98
C LEU A 312 7.35 -9.75 5.13
N ARG A 313 8.50 -9.07 5.10
CA ARG A 313 9.71 -9.59 4.42
C ARG A 313 10.15 -10.93 5.00
N GLY A 314 10.14 -11.05 6.33
CA GLY A 314 10.48 -12.29 7.02
C GLY A 314 9.52 -13.44 6.66
N TYR A 315 8.22 -13.17 6.58
CA TYR A 315 7.24 -14.17 6.12
C TYR A 315 7.54 -14.62 4.69
N MET A 316 7.76 -13.68 3.77
CA MET A 316 8.01 -14.04 2.37
C MET A 316 9.33 -14.81 2.21
N ALA A 317 10.37 -14.45 2.96
CA ALA A 317 11.61 -15.21 3.03
C ALA A 317 11.38 -16.64 3.56
N ALA A 318 10.60 -16.77 4.65
CA ALA A 318 10.27 -18.05 5.25
C ALA A 318 9.46 -18.95 4.30
N PHE A 319 8.68 -18.38 3.40
CA PHE A 319 7.94 -19.12 2.37
C PHE A 319 8.79 -19.41 1.11
N GLY A 320 9.98 -18.88 0.99
CA GLY A 320 10.94 -19.22 -0.06
C GLY A 320 11.19 -18.14 -1.11
N CYS A 321 10.80 -16.88 -0.85
CA CYS A 321 11.31 -15.77 -1.64
C CYS A 321 12.81 -15.61 -1.36
N THR A 322 13.59 -15.46 -2.42
CA THR A 322 15.04 -15.23 -2.31
C THR A 322 15.34 -13.81 -1.81
N ALA A 323 16.56 -13.58 -1.34
CA ALA A 323 17.02 -12.26 -0.95
C ALA A 323 16.90 -11.23 -2.11
N ASP A 324 17.25 -11.64 -3.32
CA ASP A 324 17.14 -10.78 -4.51
C ASP A 324 15.70 -10.44 -4.85
N GLU A 325 14.77 -11.38 -4.69
CA GLU A 325 13.34 -11.14 -4.90
C GLU A 325 12.77 -10.20 -3.84
N ILE A 326 13.13 -10.39 -2.58
CA ILE A 326 12.73 -9.49 -1.49
C ILE A 326 13.29 -8.09 -1.70
N TYR A 327 14.57 -7.98 -2.10
CA TYR A 327 15.17 -6.70 -2.45
C TYR A 327 14.44 -6.04 -3.64
N THR A 328 14.10 -6.81 -4.66
CA THR A 328 13.35 -6.32 -5.81
C THR A 328 12.00 -5.76 -5.37
N MET A 329 11.23 -6.53 -4.60
CA MET A 329 9.88 -6.14 -4.17
C MET A 329 9.85 -5.02 -3.10
N SER A 330 10.89 -4.90 -2.29
CA SER A 330 10.91 -3.91 -1.19
C SER A 330 11.83 -2.72 -1.44
N THR A 331 12.59 -2.70 -2.56
CA THR A 331 13.52 -1.61 -2.86
C THR A 331 13.43 -1.17 -4.31
N VAL A 332 13.68 -2.08 -5.27
CA VAL A 332 13.77 -1.71 -6.70
C VAL A 332 12.43 -1.25 -7.25
N ASN A 333 11.40 -2.06 -7.08
CA ASN A 333 10.05 -1.75 -7.56
C ASN A 333 9.45 -0.52 -6.87
N PRO A 334 9.51 -0.43 -5.52
CA PRO A 334 9.08 0.79 -4.82
C PRO A 334 9.84 2.05 -5.27
N ALA A 335 11.14 1.96 -5.50
CA ALA A 335 11.94 3.09 -6.00
C ALA A 335 11.43 3.60 -7.36
N PHE A 336 11.12 2.69 -8.30
CA PHE A 336 10.49 3.06 -9.57
C PHE A 336 9.16 3.79 -9.35
N ILE A 337 8.32 3.27 -8.46
CA ILE A 337 6.99 3.85 -8.18
C ILE A 337 7.11 5.28 -7.65
N VAL A 338 8.00 5.54 -6.68
CA VAL A 338 8.19 6.88 -6.10
C VAL A 338 9.12 7.78 -6.94
N GLY A 339 9.69 7.27 -8.02
CA GLY A 339 10.60 8.04 -8.89
C GLY A 339 11.99 8.26 -8.28
N LEU A 340 12.46 7.35 -7.44
CA LEU A 340 13.82 7.40 -6.89
C LEU A 340 14.78 6.64 -7.81
N GLU A 341 15.81 7.32 -8.28
CA GLU A 341 16.92 6.67 -8.97
C GLU A 341 17.82 5.95 -7.95
N LEU A 342 17.98 4.66 -8.12
CA LEU A 342 18.90 3.86 -7.32
C LEU A 342 20.31 3.95 -7.92
N GLU A 343 21.29 4.29 -7.10
CA GLU A 343 22.69 4.17 -7.50
C GLU A 343 22.95 2.72 -7.92
N THR A 344 23.58 2.55 -9.07
CA THR A 344 23.99 1.23 -9.55
C THR A 344 25.06 0.71 -8.59
N LYS A 345 24.66 -0.04 -7.57
CA LYS A 345 25.63 -0.81 -6.79
C LYS A 345 26.34 -1.72 -7.80
N GLN A 346 27.58 -1.44 -8.11
CA GLN A 346 28.45 -2.48 -8.67
C GLN A 346 28.36 -3.64 -7.69
N ARG A 347 27.61 -4.68 -8.08
CA ARG A 347 27.58 -5.93 -7.32
C ARG A 347 29.04 -6.40 -7.28
N ALA A 348 29.72 -6.12 -6.20
CA ALA A 348 30.94 -6.82 -5.89
C ALA A 348 30.55 -8.30 -5.95
N SER A 349 31.00 -8.96 -7.00
CA SER A 349 30.95 -10.40 -7.12
C SER A 349 31.54 -10.95 -5.81
N ALA A 350 30.68 -11.34 -4.88
CA ALA A 350 31.05 -12.21 -3.78
C ALA A 350 31.45 -13.52 -4.44
N GLY A 351 32.66 -13.52 -4.91
CA GLY A 351 33.36 -14.72 -5.35
C GLY A 351 33.67 -15.56 -4.14
N ARG A 352 33.24 -16.81 -4.23
CA ARG A 352 33.65 -18.02 -3.51
C ARG A 352 33.09 -18.24 -2.12
#